data_b646b77afd2e913952fb066d8ff8fdcc
#
_entry.id   b646b77afd2e913952fb066d8ff8fdcc
#
_cell.length_a   1.000
_cell.length_b   1.000
_cell.length_c   1.000
_cell.angle_alpha   90.00
_cell.angle_beta   90.00
_cell.angle_gamma   90.00
#
_symmetry.space_group_name_H-M   'P 1'
#
loop_
_entity.id
_entity.type
_entity.pdbx_description
1 polymer ?
#
loop_
_entity_poly.entity_id
_entity_poly.type
_entity_poly.pdbx_seq_one_letter_code
_entity_poly.pdbx_strand_id
1 'polypeptide(L)'
;MSRTRLLALLLTFALVLAACASGTDEDDAAAGGDGGADLAACPDPIVITTDWFPESEYGGVYQLTGGEGSIDPESGAFTGPLAYGDVPRQVEVRAGGPFVGFQPGSALLYSDDDILLGFVNTDSQITLADSQPTVAVFATIEVNPQIIMFDPETYDWESWDDVRESGAVLLTFGGAFYTDYLIATGLVDAEQVDPSYDGSPARFNAENGAIAQQGFATQEPYNYENDFEDWGRPVDYLLIQDSGWEIYSQALAIRPDKLEDEGVRSCLGALVPILQQASVDFMEDPGPTNAAILQAVIDLDSFWVLSEAGIE
;
A
#
# COMPACT_ATOMS: atom_id res chain seq x y z
N MET A 1 41.45 -46.32 -42.86
CA MET A 1 41.02 -44.90 -42.70
C MET A 1 42.29 -44.07 -42.59
N SER A 2 42.53 -43.19 -43.54
CA SER A 2 43.81 -42.46 -43.72
C SER A 2 43.93 -41.33 -42.66
N ARG A 3 45.15 -41.10 -42.19
CA ARG A 3 45.52 -40.07 -41.20
C ARG A 3 45.02 -38.68 -41.60
N THR A 4 44.81 -38.45 -42.88
CA THR A 4 44.30 -37.17 -43.45
C THR A 4 42.81 -36.93 -43.14
N ARG A 5 41.98 -37.96 -42.94
CA ARG A 5 40.56 -37.82 -42.58
C ARG A 5 40.33 -37.50 -41.08
N LEU A 6 41.30 -37.91 -40.23
CA LEU A 6 41.26 -37.63 -38.79
C LEU A 6 41.63 -36.17 -38.47
N LEU A 7 42.56 -35.59 -39.26
CA LEU A 7 42.94 -34.18 -39.10
C LEU A 7 41.85 -33.20 -39.59
N ALA A 8 41.06 -33.58 -40.59
CA ALA A 8 39.95 -32.76 -41.07
C ALA A 8 38.74 -32.72 -40.10
N LEU A 9 38.54 -33.85 -39.35
CA LEU A 9 37.48 -33.91 -38.31
C LEU A 9 37.87 -33.12 -37.05
N LEU A 10 39.14 -33.04 -36.71
CA LEU A 10 39.61 -32.28 -35.54
C LEU A 10 39.62 -30.73 -35.81
N LEU A 11 39.85 -30.31 -37.06
CA LEU A 11 39.78 -28.90 -37.41
C LEU A 11 38.29 -28.38 -37.47
N THR A 12 37.34 -29.23 -37.85
CA THR A 12 35.93 -28.84 -37.88
C THR A 12 35.34 -28.76 -36.47
N PHE A 13 35.84 -29.54 -35.53
CA PHE A 13 35.38 -29.49 -34.12
C PHE A 13 35.95 -28.27 -33.38
N ALA A 14 37.17 -27.80 -33.71
CA ALA A 14 37.75 -26.61 -33.14
C ALA A 14 37.06 -25.29 -33.62
N LEU A 15 36.47 -25.27 -34.80
CA LEU A 15 35.73 -24.12 -35.34
C LEU A 15 34.31 -23.99 -34.75
N VAL A 16 33.69 -25.07 -34.26
CA VAL A 16 32.37 -25.03 -33.62
C VAL A 16 32.45 -24.58 -32.15
N LEU A 17 33.61 -24.77 -31.48
CA LEU A 17 33.86 -24.28 -30.12
C LEU A 17 34.24 -22.79 -30.03
N ALA A 18 34.63 -22.17 -31.15
CA ALA A 18 34.94 -20.74 -31.19
C ALA A 18 33.69 -19.86 -31.51
N ALA A 19 32.57 -20.46 -31.90
CA ALA A 19 31.33 -19.74 -32.20
C ALA A 19 30.40 -19.60 -30.97
N CYS A 20 30.74 -20.24 -29.80
CA CYS A 20 29.98 -20.10 -28.55
C CYS A 20 30.64 -19.17 -27.53
N ALA A 21 31.65 -18.41 -27.89
CA ALA A 21 32.38 -17.47 -27.03
C ALA A 21 32.14 -16.00 -27.40
N SER A 22 31.21 -15.70 -28.29
CA SER A 22 30.62 -14.37 -28.42
C SER A 22 29.25 -14.39 -27.71
N GLY A 23 29.28 -14.43 -26.40
CA GLY A 23 28.14 -14.00 -25.60
C GLY A 23 27.92 -12.53 -25.91
N THR A 24 26.93 -12.24 -26.69
CA THR A 24 26.27 -10.94 -26.64
C THR A 24 25.71 -10.83 -25.26
N ASP A 25 26.21 -9.88 -24.49
CA ASP A 25 25.56 -9.33 -23.31
C ASP A 25 24.14 -8.87 -23.74
N GLU A 26 23.15 -9.72 -23.53
CA GLU A 26 21.74 -9.33 -23.49
C GLU A 26 21.42 -8.89 -22.05
N ASP A 27 22.18 -7.93 -21.57
CA ASP A 27 21.80 -7.08 -20.47
C ASP A 27 21.68 -5.66 -21.03
N ASP A 28 20.61 -5.39 -21.78
CA ASP A 28 20.21 -4.02 -22.07
C ASP A 28 18.75 -4.01 -22.55
N ALA A 29 17.84 -4.17 -21.60
CA ALA A 29 16.46 -3.77 -21.78
C ALA A 29 16.02 -2.88 -20.61
N ALA A 30 16.89 -1.92 -20.24
CA ALA A 30 16.51 -0.77 -19.42
C ALA A 30 17.38 0.43 -19.84
N ALA A 31 17.35 0.76 -21.12
CA ALA A 31 17.84 2.06 -21.57
C ALA A 31 16.68 3.06 -21.46
N GLY A 32 16.31 3.43 -20.25
CA GLY A 32 15.71 4.71 -19.96
C GLY A 32 16.81 5.77 -20.06
N GLY A 33 16.47 6.95 -20.56
CA GLY A 33 17.33 8.05 -20.90
C GLY A 33 18.40 8.43 -19.88
N ASP A 34 19.40 9.14 -20.37
CA ASP A 34 20.61 9.64 -19.73
C ASP A 34 20.35 10.75 -18.66
N GLY A 35 19.40 10.51 -17.76
CA GLY A 35 19.18 11.25 -16.53
C GLY A 35 19.51 10.31 -15.38
N GLY A 36 20.75 10.31 -14.91
CA GLY A 36 21.21 9.47 -13.80
C GLY A 36 20.31 9.67 -12.57
N ALA A 37 19.98 8.57 -11.90
CA ALA A 37 19.24 8.60 -10.63
C ALA A 37 20.02 9.45 -9.61
N ASP A 38 19.39 10.49 -9.09
CA ASP A 38 20.03 11.44 -8.18
C ASP A 38 19.09 11.87 -7.06
N LEU A 39 19.37 11.44 -5.84
CA LEU A 39 18.60 11.80 -4.66
C LEU A 39 18.67 13.32 -4.37
N ALA A 40 19.73 14.01 -4.83
CA ALA A 40 19.85 15.46 -4.70
C ALA A 40 18.80 16.20 -5.55
N ALA A 41 18.21 15.56 -6.54
CA ALA A 41 17.13 16.13 -7.35
C ALA A 41 15.75 16.04 -6.64
N CYS A 42 15.65 15.29 -5.53
CA CYS A 42 14.42 15.23 -4.76
C CYS A 42 14.14 16.55 -4.02
N PRO A 43 12.86 16.91 -3.81
CA PRO A 43 12.49 18.03 -2.96
C PRO A 43 12.98 17.80 -1.52
N ASP A 44 13.00 18.88 -0.73
CA ASP A 44 13.31 18.84 0.69
C ASP A 44 12.30 19.71 1.44
N PRO A 45 11.35 19.11 2.19
CA PRO A 45 11.18 17.69 2.44
C PRO A 45 10.68 16.88 1.22
N ILE A 46 10.91 15.54 1.26
CA ILE A 46 10.21 14.59 0.42
C ILE A 46 8.84 14.36 1.07
N VAL A 47 7.77 14.88 0.46
CA VAL A 47 6.42 14.79 1.02
C VAL A 47 5.69 13.61 0.42
N ILE A 48 5.19 12.73 1.28
CA ILE A 48 4.38 11.56 0.94
C ILE A 48 3.08 11.62 1.75
N THR A 49 1.92 11.46 1.11
CA THR A 49 0.64 11.38 1.83
C THR A 49 0.14 9.95 1.90
N THR A 50 -0.35 9.53 3.07
CA THR A 50 -1.13 8.31 3.24
C THR A 50 -2.62 8.61 3.05
N ASP A 51 -3.47 7.59 3.03
CA ASP A 51 -4.93 7.76 2.95
C ASP A 51 -5.61 7.50 4.30
N TRP A 52 -4.83 7.11 5.32
CA TRP A 52 -5.33 6.85 6.67
C TRP A 52 -4.36 7.38 7.74
N PHE A 53 -4.62 7.02 9.00
CA PHE A 53 -3.76 7.28 10.14
C PHE A 53 -2.40 6.58 10.02
N PRO A 54 -1.40 6.97 10.84
CA PRO A 54 -0.18 6.18 10.96
C PRO A 54 -0.48 4.75 11.43
N GLU A 55 0.02 3.77 10.67
CA GLU A 55 -0.15 2.33 10.93
C GLU A 55 0.92 1.51 10.22
N SER A 56 1.05 0.23 10.55
CA SER A 56 2.12 -0.64 10.03
C SER A 56 2.00 -0.90 8.54
N GLU A 57 0.83 -0.80 7.94
CA GLU A 57 0.62 -0.91 6.50
C GLU A 57 1.43 0.13 5.70
N TYR A 58 1.70 1.29 6.30
CA TYR A 58 2.60 2.30 5.75
C TYR A 58 4.03 2.20 6.27
N GLY A 59 4.36 1.14 7.00
CA GLY A 59 5.64 0.96 7.67
C GLY A 59 6.85 1.19 6.78
N GLY A 60 6.82 0.71 5.52
CA GLY A 60 7.89 0.94 4.56
C GLY A 60 8.15 2.42 4.23
N VAL A 61 7.13 3.28 4.34
CA VAL A 61 7.30 4.73 4.13
C VAL A 61 7.82 5.41 5.40
N TYR A 62 7.31 5.04 6.57
CA TYR A 62 7.86 5.52 7.85
C TYR A 62 9.30 5.05 8.06
N GLN A 63 9.65 3.85 7.59
CA GLN A 63 11.01 3.31 7.61
C GLN A 63 12.02 4.18 6.86
N LEU A 64 11.59 5.02 5.92
CA LEU A 64 12.47 6.00 5.28
C LEU A 64 13.20 6.88 6.29
N THR A 65 12.63 7.08 7.48
CA THR A 65 13.26 7.86 8.58
C THR A 65 14.07 6.99 9.54
N GLY A 66 14.09 5.66 9.36
CA GLY A 66 14.73 4.73 10.30
C GLY A 66 14.10 4.74 11.70
N GLY A 67 12.83 5.14 11.81
CA GLY A 67 12.12 5.29 13.08
C GLY A 67 12.42 6.59 13.83
N GLU A 68 13.15 7.53 13.21
CA GLU A 68 13.44 8.84 13.80
C GLU A 68 12.47 9.90 13.26
N GLY A 69 11.83 10.64 14.15
CA GLY A 69 10.92 11.72 13.75
C GLY A 69 9.88 12.04 14.80
N SER A 70 8.97 12.93 14.46
CA SER A 70 7.83 13.29 15.30
C SER A 70 6.65 13.76 14.45
N ILE A 71 5.43 13.57 14.98
CA ILE A 71 4.22 14.03 14.34
C ILE A 71 3.80 15.39 14.88
N ASP A 72 3.28 16.23 13.99
CA ASP A 72 2.52 17.43 14.37
C ASP A 72 1.05 17.02 14.54
N PRO A 73 0.48 17.08 15.74
CA PRO A 73 -0.88 16.63 15.99
C PRO A 73 -1.96 17.51 15.35
N GLU A 74 -1.64 18.73 14.95
CA GLU A 74 -2.62 19.61 14.28
C GLU A 74 -2.77 19.25 12.80
N SER A 75 -1.67 18.90 12.13
CA SER A 75 -1.65 18.59 10.69
C SER A 75 -1.61 17.10 10.37
N GLY A 76 -1.25 16.25 11.31
CA GLY A 76 -1.00 14.83 11.08
C GLY A 76 0.27 14.56 10.26
N ALA A 77 1.20 15.53 10.20
CA ALA A 77 2.46 15.39 9.47
C ALA A 77 3.56 14.83 10.36
N PHE A 78 4.04 13.64 10.05
CA PHE A 78 5.22 13.03 10.67
C PHE A 78 6.46 13.45 9.89
N THR A 79 7.45 14.05 10.54
CA THR A 79 8.68 14.55 9.90
C THR A 79 9.91 13.96 10.55
N GLY A 80 10.83 13.46 9.74
CA GLY A 80 12.12 12.92 10.18
C GLY A 80 13.20 13.00 9.11
N PRO A 81 14.48 12.73 9.47
CA PRO A 81 15.56 12.70 8.50
C PRO A 81 15.42 11.48 7.59
N LEU A 82 15.80 11.60 6.30
CA LEU A 82 15.94 10.43 5.44
C LEU A 82 17.13 9.59 5.90
N ALA A 83 16.88 8.34 6.30
CA ALA A 83 17.90 7.42 6.82
C ALA A 83 18.72 6.73 5.71
N TYR A 84 18.36 6.95 4.46
CA TYR A 84 18.94 6.25 3.29
C TYR A 84 19.72 7.20 2.38
N GLY A 85 20.80 6.67 1.81
CA GLY A 85 21.66 7.42 0.88
C GLY A 85 22.58 8.42 1.58
N ASP A 86 23.40 9.13 0.77
CA ASP A 86 24.42 10.06 1.27
C ASP A 86 24.00 11.53 1.20
N VAL A 87 22.80 11.82 0.67
CA VAL A 87 22.28 13.18 0.53
C VAL A 87 21.29 13.48 1.64
N PRO A 88 21.58 14.42 2.55
CA PRO A 88 20.64 14.78 3.61
C PRO A 88 19.33 15.31 3.02
N ARG A 89 18.21 14.74 3.45
CA ARG A 89 16.84 15.15 3.13
C ARG A 89 15.95 14.95 4.35
N GLN A 90 14.88 15.71 4.41
CA GLN A 90 13.77 15.43 5.31
C GLN A 90 12.71 14.61 4.56
N VAL A 91 12.06 13.73 5.27
CA VAL A 91 10.85 13.03 4.83
C VAL A 91 9.69 13.54 5.66
N GLU A 92 8.59 13.86 5.00
CA GLU A 92 7.34 14.25 5.64
C GLU A 92 6.24 13.29 5.18
N VAL A 93 5.71 12.50 6.11
CA VAL A 93 4.60 11.58 5.87
C VAL A 93 3.33 12.22 6.44
N ARG A 94 2.41 12.61 5.57
CA ARG A 94 1.15 13.24 5.94
C ARG A 94 0.04 12.21 6.09
N ALA A 95 -0.54 12.12 7.26
CA ALA A 95 -1.67 11.26 7.51
C ALA A 95 -2.91 11.71 6.73
N GLY A 96 -3.64 10.73 6.20
CA GLY A 96 -4.92 10.94 5.53
C GLY A 96 -6.12 10.92 6.48
N GLY A 97 -7.21 10.30 6.06
CA GLY A 97 -8.42 10.16 6.88
C GLY A 97 -9.01 11.50 7.30
N PRO A 98 -9.33 11.70 8.58
CA PRO A 98 -9.97 12.92 9.06
C PRO A 98 -9.12 14.18 8.90
N PHE A 99 -7.78 14.10 8.86
CA PHE A 99 -6.91 15.26 8.66
C PHE A 99 -7.14 15.95 7.32
N VAL A 100 -7.57 15.20 6.32
CA VAL A 100 -7.85 15.68 4.96
C VAL A 100 -9.33 15.61 4.60
N GLY A 101 -10.22 15.39 5.59
CA GLY A 101 -11.66 15.26 5.37
C GLY A 101 -12.03 14.04 4.52
N PHE A 102 -11.30 12.94 4.67
CA PHE A 102 -11.46 11.67 3.94
C PHE A 102 -11.33 11.82 2.41
N GLN A 103 -10.56 12.82 1.95
CA GLN A 103 -10.27 12.96 0.53
C GLN A 103 -9.34 11.83 0.08
N PRO A 104 -9.56 11.28 -1.13
CA PRO A 104 -8.67 10.26 -1.69
C PRO A 104 -7.29 10.84 -2.00
N GLY A 105 -6.25 10.03 -1.91
CA GLY A 105 -4.87 10.45 -2.16
C GLY A 105 -4.66 11.09 -3.54
N SER A 106 -5.41 10.67 -4.57
CA SER A 106 -5.37 11.33 -5.88
C SER A 106 -5.83 12.78 -5.81
N ALA A 107 -6.89 13.09 -5.06
CA ALA A 107 -7.35 14.48 -4.89
C ALA A 107 -6.31 15.32 -4.17
N LEU A 108 -5.62 14.77 -3.18
CA LEU A 108 -4.54 15.44 -2.46
C LEU A 108 -3.37 15.76 -3.38
N LEU A 109 -2.95 14.84 -4.22
CA LEU A 109 -1.92 15.06 -5.25
C LEU A 109 -2.23 16.23 -6.19
N TYR A 110 -3.53 16.49 -6.46
CA TYR A 110 -3.97 17.57 -7.33
C TYR A 110 -4.26 18.89 -6.59
N SER A 111 -4.50 18.85 -5.28
CA SER A 111 -4.79 20.03 -4.47
C SER A 111 -3.55 20.65 -3.81
N ASP A 112 -2.47 19.88 -3.67
CA ASP A 112 -1.24 20.30 -3.03
C ASP A 112 -0.01 19.89 -3.87
N ASP A 113 0.65 20.90 -4.42
CA ASP A 113 1.82 20.70 -5.29
C ASP A 113 3.08 20.29 -4.53
N ASP A 114 3.12 20.42 -3.20
CA ASP A 114 4.25 19.97 -2.39
C ASP A 114 4.29 18.44 -2.24
N ILE A 115 3.15 17.77 -2.38
CA ILE A 115 3.09 16.31 -2.30
C ILE A 115 3.77 15.69 -3.53
N LEU A 116 4.86 14.97 -3.29
CA LEU A 116 5.57 14.24 -4.34
C LEU A 116 4.86 12.93 -4.69
N LEU A 117 4.54 12.13 -3.68
CA LEU A 117 3.88 10.82 -3.81
C LEU A 117 2.66 10.74 -2.90
N GLY A 118 1.65 10.00 -3.32
CA GLY A 118 0.48 9.71 -2.49
C GLY A 118 0.03 8.27 -2.63
N PHE A 119 -0.47 7.71 -1.54
CA PHE A 119 -1.18 6.44 -1.59
C PHE A 119 -2.51 6.62 -2.31
N VAL A 120 -2.75 5.78 -3.30
CA VAL A 120 -3.99 5.77 -4.07
C VAL A 120 -4.55 4.35 -4.12
N ASN A 121 -5.85 4.22 -3.93
CA ASN A 121 -6.53 2.94 -4.13
C ASN A 121 -6.56 2.62 -5.61
N THR A 122 -6.02 1.47 -6.01
CA THR A 122 -5.78 1.16 -7.43
C THR A 122 -7.05 1.00 -8.25
N ASP A 123 -8.14 0.54 -7.64
CA ASP A 123 -9.47 0.44 -8.27
C ASP A 123 -10.08 1.82 -8.54
N SER A 124 -10.01 2.73 -7.58
CA SER A 124 -10.51 4.10 -7.70
C SER A 124 -9.84 4.85 -8.87
N GLN A 125 -8.56 4.56 -9.12
CA GLN A 125 -7.81 5.23 -10.19
C GLN A 125 -8.32 4.88 -11.59
N ILE A 126 -8.97 3.73 -11.77
CA ILE A 126 -9.59 3.37 -13.05
C ILE A 126 -10.72 4.35 -13.39
N THR A 127 -11.55 4.70 -12.42
CA THR A 127 -12.67 5.64 -12.62
C THR A 127 -12.24 7.11 -12.63
N LEU A 128 -11.13 7.42 -11.95
CA LEU A 128 -10.58 8.77 -11.86
C LEU A 128 -9.55 9.07 -12.97
N ALA A 129 -9.28 8.13 -13.87
CA ALA A 129 -8.25 8.24 -14.90
C ALA A 129 -8.40 9.48 -15.80
N ASP A 130 -9.63 9.93 -16.07
CA ASP A 130 -9.89 11.11 -16.89
C ASP A 130 -9.83 12.43 -16.12
N SER A 131 -10.08 12.42 -14.81
CA SER A 131 -10.19 13.63 -13.98
C SER A 131 -8.98 13.88 -13.08
N GLN A 132 -8.40 12.82 -12.55
CA GLN A 132 -7.25 12.83 -11.65
C GLN A 132 -6.29 11.68 -11.99
N PRO A 133 -5.73 11.65 -13.22
CA PRO A 133 -4.83 10.60 -13.62
C PRO A 133 -3.60 10.53 -12.72
N THR A 134 -3.17 9.32 -12.40
CA THR A 134 -1.96 9.05 -11.62
C THR A 134 -1.11 7.99 -12.31
N VAL A 135 0.18 7.98 -11.97
CA VAL A 135 1.13 6.92 -12.37
C VAL A 135 1.63 6.25 -11.11
N ALA A 136 1.31 4.97 -10.93
CA ALA A 136 1.84 4.17 -9.84
C ALA A 136 3.35 3.96 -10.05
N VAL A 137 4.14 4.18 -9.01
CA VAL A 137 5.60 4.01 -9.03
C VAL A 137 6.08 2.90 -8.09
N PHE A 138 5.26 2.54 -7.10
CA PHE A 138 5.56 1.50 -6.14
C PHE A 138 4.27 0.93 -5.54
N ALA A 139 4.15 -0.41 -5.47
CA ALA A 139 3.06 -1.09 -4.77
C ALA A 139 3.60 -1.63 -3.44
N THR A 140 2.96 -1.27 -2.34
CA THR A 140 3.39 -1.61 -0.98
C THR A 140 2.80 -2.93 -0.49
N ILE A 141 1.60 -3.29 -0.94
CA ILE A 141 0.85 -4.47 -0.51
C ILE A 141 0.42 -5.27 -1.74
N GLU A 142 0.97 -6.48 -1.90
CA GLU A 142 0.69 -7.35 -3.04
C GLU A 142 -0.69 -8.00 -2.95
N VAL A 143 -1.05 -8.49 -1.76
CA VAL A 143 -2.35 -9.13 -1.49
C VAL A 143 -3.26 -8.12 -0.81
N ASN A 144 -4.42 -7.85 -1.41
CA ASN A 144 -5.37 -6.91 -0.84
C ASN A 144 -5.90 -7.41 0.53
N PRO A 145 -5.60 -6.75 1.65
CA PRO A 145 -6.03 -7.17 2.98
C PRO A 145 -7.44 -6.70 3.35
N GLN A 146 -8.17 -6.06 2.44
CA GLN A 146 -9.54 -5.62 2.72
C GLN A 146 -10.46 -6.79 3.04
N ILE A 147 -11.27 -6.63 4.07
CA ILE A 147 -12.19 -7.64 4.59
C ILE A 147 -13.61 -7.10 4.74
N ILE A 148 -14.54 -8.03 4.82
CA ILE A 148 -15.82 -7.84 5.53
C ILE A 148 -15.74 -8.70 6.79
N MET A 149 -15.65 -8.05 7.94
CA MET A 149 -15.61 -8.70 9.24
C MET A 149 -17.02 -8.81 9.85
N PHE A 150 -17.20 -9.81 10.68
CA PHE A 150 -18.47 -10.11 11.33
C PHE A 150 -18.25 -10.75 12.71
N ASP A 151 -19.30 -10.75 13.52
CA ASP A 151 -19.32 -11.44 14.81
C ASP A 151 -19.56 -12.94 14.62
N PRO A 152 -18.59 -13.83 14.95
CA PRO A 152 -18.77 -15.28 14.81
C PRO A 152 -19.81 -15.88 15.78
N GLU A 153 -20.24 -15.14 16.79
CA GLU A 153 -21.38 -15.56 17.64
C GLU A 153 -22.74 -15.30 16.95
N THR A 154 -22.75 -14.40 15.95
CA THR A 154 -23.96 -14.03 15.20
C THR A 154 -24.04 -14.71 13.86
N TYR A 155 -22.91 -14.86 13.17
CA TYR A 155 -22.82 -15.42 11.82
C TYR A 155 -21.76 -16.51 11.76
N ASP A 156 -22.02 -17.55 10.95
CA ASP A 156 -21.10 -18.66 10.66
C ASP A 156 -20.84 -18.70 9.15
N TRP A 157 -20.18 -17.63 8.64
CA TRP A 157 -19.95 -17.49 7.21
C TRP A 157 -18.63 -18.15 6.81
N GLU A 158 -18.70 -19.04 5.84
CA GLU A 158 -17.52 -19.64 5.19
C GLU A 158 -17.38 -19.15 3.73
N SER A 159 -18.38 -18.44 3.21
CA SER A 159 -18.41 -18.02 1.79
C SER A 159 -19.24 -16.75 1.59
N TRP A 160 -19.05 -16.13 0.42
CA TRP A 160 -19.88 -14.99 -0.01
C TRP A 160 -21.35 -15.34 -0.25
N ASP A 161 -21.68 -16.63 -0.53
CA ASP A 161 -23.05 -17.09 -0.61
C ASP A 161 -23.73 -17.00 0.75
N ASP A 162 -23.02 -17.33 1.84
CA ASP A 162 -23.56 -17.22 3.21
C ASP A 162 -23.86 -15.76 3.56
N VAL A 163 -22.98 -14.82 3.14
CA VAL A 163 -23.21 -13.37 3.33
C VAL A 163 -24.50 -12.94 2.68
N ARG A 164 -24.71 -13.29 1.41
CA ARG A 164 -25.92 -12.93 0.67
C ARG A 164 -27.17 -13.54 1.31
N GLU A 165 -27.12 -14.85 1.62
CA GLU A 165 -28.27 -15.58 2.17
C GLU A 165 -28.67 -15.11 3.56
N SER A 166 -27.72 -14.59 4.35
CA SER A 166 -27.98 -14.02 5.68
C SER A 166 -28.83 -12.74 5.63
N GLY A 167 -28.73 -11.98 4.53
CA GLY A 167 -29.34 -10.65 4.42
C GLY A 167 -28.77 -9.62 5.38
N ALA A 168 -27.60 -9.87 5.97
CA ALA A 168 -26.92 -8.96 6.91
C ALA A 168 -26.54 -7.65 6.21
N VAL A 169 -26.56 -6.56 6.97
CA VAL A 169 -26.09 -5.26 6.53
C VAL A 169 -24.56 -5.27 6.52
N LEU A 170 -23.96 -4.84 5.42
CA LEU A 170 -22.53 -4.63 5.24
C LEU A 170 -22.24 -3.13 5.33
N LEU A 171 -21.66 -2.70 6.42
CA LEU A 171 -21.26 -1.31 6.65
C LEU A 171 -19.94 -1.04 5.94
N THR A 172 -19.94 -0.15 4.93
CA THR A 172 -18.78 0.12 4.07
C THR A 172 -18.58 1.62 3.90
N PHE A 173 -17.38 2.05 3.48
CA PHE A 173 -17.20 3.43 3.04
C PHE A 173 -18.00 3.72 1.77
N GLY A 174 -18.58 4.92 1.71
CA GLY A 174 -19.23 5.40 0.49
C GLY A 174 -18.24 5.49 -0.67
N GLY A 175 -18.61 4.88 -1.82
CA GLY A 175 -17.78 4.89 -3.01
C GLY A 175 -16.69 3.80 -3.05
N ALA A 176 -16.75 2.81 -2.17
CA ALA A 176 -15.88 1.64 -2.25
C ALA A 176 -16.27 0.77 -3.48
N PHE A 177 -15.37 0.70 -4.48
CA PHE A 177 -15.67 0.06 -5.76
C PHE A 177 -15.90 -1.45 -5.68
N TYR A 178 -15.30 -2.13 -4.72
CA TYR A 178 -15.55 -3.56 -4.52
C TYR A 178 -17.03 -3.84 -4.19
N THR A 179 -17.77 -2.91 -3.60
CA THR A 179 -19.20 -3.10 -3.33
C THR A 179 -20.01 -3.18 -4.62
N ASP A 180 -19.70 -2.36 -5.61
CA ASP A 180 -20.32 -2.42 -6.93
C ASP A 180 -20.02 -3.76 -7.62
N TYR A 181 -18.79 -4.27 -7.47
CA TYR A 181 -18.41 -5.59 -7.98
C TYR A 181 -19.19 -6.72 -7.30
N LEU A 182 -19.26 -6.71 -5.95
CA LEU A 182 -19.98 -7.73 -5.19
C LEU A 182 -21.48 -7.77 -5.59
N ILE A 183 -22.10 -6.60 -5.78
CA ILE A 183 -23.48 -6.47 -6.24
C ILE A 183 -23.62 -6.98 -7.67
N ALA A 184 -22.76 -6.52 -8.60
CA ALA A 184 -22.82 -6.86 -10.02
C ALA A 184 -22.62 -8.35 -10.28
N THR A 185 -21.80 -9.01 -9.45
CA THR A 185 -21.55 -10.47 -9.52
C THR A 185 -22.57 -11.31 -8.76
N GLY A 186 -23.47 -10.65 -8.01
CA GLY A 186 -24.51 -11.33 -7.24
C GLY A 186 -24.01 -12.02 -5.99
N LEU A 187 -22.86 -11.59 -5.47
CA LEU A 187 -22.30 -12.08 -4.20
C LEU A 187 -22.95 -11.42 -2.98
N VAL A 188 -23.51 -10.21 -3.17
CA VAL A 188 -24.36 -9.53 -2.20
C VAL A 188 -25.54 -8.85 -2.90
N ASP A 189 -26.63 -8.62 -2.20
CA ASP A 189 -27.73 -7.82 -2.68
C ASP A 189 -27.48 -6.32 -2.39
N ALA A 190 -27.92 -5.44 -3.28
CA ALA A 190 -27.69 -3.99 -3.12
C ALA A 190 -28.29 -3.43 -1.82
N GLU A 191 -29.36 -4.02 -1.33
CA GLU A 191 -30.01 -3.66 -0.08
C GLU A 191 -29.20 -4.00 1.17
N GLN A 192 -28.20 -4.89 1.06
CA GLN A 192 -27.30 -5.24 2.15
C GLN A 192 -26.21 -4.19 2.35
N VAL A 193 -25.87 -3.40 1.33
CA VAL A 193 -24.75 -2.44 1.42
C VAL A 193 -25.20 -1.13 2.04
N ASP A 194 -24.61 -0.77 3.17
CA ASP A 194 -24.77 0.53 3.83
C ASP A 194 -23.49 1.35 3.71
N PRO A 195 -23.45 2.39 2.86
CA PRO A 195 -22.22 3.16 2.59
C PRO A 195 -21.96 4.26 3.62
N SER A 196 -22.41 4.11 4.87
CA SER A 196 -22.30 5.13 5.91
C SER A 196 -21.20 4.87 6.94
N TYR A 197 -20.26 3.95 6.66
CA TYR A 197 -19.10 3.74 7.51
C TYR A 197 -18.25 5.02 7.61
N ASP A 198 -17.87 5.36 8.83
CA ASP A 198 -17.09 6.57 9.14
C ASP A 198 -15.67 6.26 9.64
N GLY A 199 -15.24 4.99 9.61
CA GLY A 199 -13.94 4.53 10.06
C GLY A 199 -13.88 4.20 11.56
N SER A 200 -14.98 4.41 12.32
CA SER A 200 -15.01 4.13 13.75
C SER A 200 -15.70 2.79 14.07
N PRO A 201 -15.36 2.15 15.22
CA PRO A 201 -16.04 0.92 15.66
C PRO A 201 -17.44 1.16 16.23
N ALA A 202 -17.86 2.41 16.36
CA ALA A 202 -19.02 2.79 17.19
C ALA A 202 -20.31 2.11 16.74
N ARG A 203 -20.56 2.02 15.43
CA ARG A 203 -21.81 1.45 14.94
C ARG A 203 -21.82 -0.08 15.04
N PHE A 204 -20.72 -0.74 14.72
CA PHE A 204 -20.59 -2.19 14.87
C PHE A 204 -20.83 -2.61 16.33
N ASN A 205 -20.23 -1.87 17.27
CA ASN A 205 -20.40 -2.09 18.70
C ASN A 205 -21.86 -1.83 19.15
N ALA A 206 -22.47 -0.74 18.68
CA ALA A 206 -23.84 -0.38 19.04
C ALA A 206 -24.87 -1.41 18.54
N GLU A 207 -24.64 -2.01 17.37
CA GLU A 207 -25.47 -3.06 16.78
C GLU A 207 -25.13 -4.46 17.36
N ASN A 208 -24.13 -4.54 18.24
CA ASN A 208 -23.67 -5.77 18.90
C ASN A 208 -23.42 -6.92 17.91
N GLY A 209 -22.74 -6.63 16.79
CA GLY A 209 -22.41 -7.61 15.76
C GLY A 209 -23.57 -8.09 14.90
N ALA A 210 -24.74 -7.43 14.96
CA ALA A 210 -25.86 -7.74 14.07
C ALA A 210 -25.65 -7.26 12.63
N ILE A 211 -24.62 -6.46 12.39
CA ILE A 211 -24.14 -6.04 11.07
C ILE A 211 -22.72 -6.54 10.84
N ALA A 212 -22.31 -6.63 9.58
CA ALA A 212 -20.92 -6.82 9.23
C ALA A 212 -20.30 -5.47 8.82
N GLN A 213 -18.99 -5.36 8.85
CA GLN A 213 -18.28 -4.10 8.60
C GLN A 213 -17.03 -4.35 7.78
N GLN A 214 -16.70 -3.41 6.90
CA GLN A 214 -15.40 -3.44 6.25
C GLN A 214 -14.26 -3.16 7.22
N GLY A 215 -13.07 -3.63 6.90
CA GLY A 215 -11.83 -3.42 7.63
C GLY A 215 -10.65 -3.95 6.85
N PHE A 216 -9.52 -4.08 7.54
CA PHE A 216 -8.30 -4.69 7.03
C PHE A 216 -7.90 -5.87 7.92
N ALA A 217 -7.56 -7.01 7.33
CA ALA A 217 -7.18 -8.22 8.06
C ALA A 217 -5.93 -8.02 8.94
N THR A 218 -5.12 -7.04 8.60
CA THR A 218 -3.88 -6.68 9.30
C THR A 218 -4.11 -5.90 10.59
N GLN A 219 -5.30 -5.29 10.79
CA GLN A 219 -5.51 -4.38 11.91
C GLN A 219 -6.81 -4.66 12.69
N GLU A 220 -7.98 -4.58 12.05
CA GLU A 220 -9.26 -4.64 12.75
C GLU A 220 -9.48 -5.89 13.61
N PRO A 221 -9.16 -7.12 13.16
CA PRO A 221 -9.41 -8.31 13.99
C PRO A 221 -8.68 -8.23 15.33
N TYR A 222 -7.45 -7.74 15.32
CA TYR A 222 -6.68 -7.57 16.56
C TYR A 222 -7.28 -6.47 17.44
N ASN A 223 -7.60 -5.31 16.88
CA ASN A 223 -8.13 -4.16 17.62
C ASN A 223 -9.47 -4.50 18.28
N TYR A 224 -10.37 -5.18 17.55
CA TYR A 224 -11.66 -5.59 18.10
C TYR A 224 -11.53 -6.59 19.26
N GLU A 225 -10.60 -7.53 19.13
CA GLU A 225 -10.38 -8.52 20.19
C GLU A 225 -9.70 -7.92 21.43
N ASN A 226 -8.72 -7.01 21.24
CA ASN A 226 -7.77 -6.65 22.30
C ASN A 226 -7.83 -5.17 22.71
N ASP A 227 -8.06 -4.24 21.80
CA ASP A 227 -7.84 -2.81 22.03
C ASP A 227 -9.17 -2.03 22.19
N PHE A 228 -10.28 -2.51 21.60
CA PHE A 228 -11.60 -1.87 21.76
C PHE A 228 -12.35 -2.45 22.95
N GLU A 229 -12.24 -1.79 24.13
CA GLU A 229 -12.87 -2.23 25.37
C GLU A 229 -14.40 -2.47 25.26
N ASP A 230 -15.09 -1.71 24.40
CA ASP A 230 -16.53 -1.82 24.18
C ASP A 230 -16.92 -3.10 23.40
N TRP A 231 -15.96 -3.78 22.75
CA TRP A 231 -16.19 -5.04 22.07
C TRP A 231 -15.48 -6.21 22.77
N GLY A 232 -14.15 -6.24 22.81
CA GLY A 232 -13.31 -7.12 23.62
C GLY A 232 -13.45 -8.62 23.32
N ARG A 233 -13.75 -9.01 22.07
CA ARG A 233 -13.86 -10.41 21.64
C ARG A 233 -13.47 -10.56 20.17
N PRO A 234 -13.12 -11.80 19.72
CA PRO A 234 -12.76 -12.03 18.33
C PRO A 234 -13.88 -11.63 17.36
N VAL A 235 -13.48 -11.18 16.19
CA VAL A 235 -14.27 -11.12 14.97
C VAL A 235 -13.73 -12.10 13.97
N ASP A 236 -14.58 -12.60 13.06
CA ASP A 236 -14.16 -13.38 11.90
C ASP A 236 -14.38 -12.55 10.64
N TYR A 237 -13.85 -12.99 9.50
CA TYR A 237 -13.92 -12.19 8.29
C TYR A 237 -13.80 -13.02 7.00
N LEU A 238 -14.26 -12.43 5.91
CA LEU A 238 -13.98 -12.87 4.54
C LEU A 238 -13.11 -11.82 3.84
N LEU A 239 -12.04 -12.26 3.17
CA LEU A 239 -11.24 -11.40 2.32
C LEU A 239 -12.04 -11.00 1.08
N ILE A 240 -12.04 -9.70 0.75
CA ILE A 240 -12.67 -9.21 -0.48
C ILE A 240 -11.96 -9.78 -1.71
N GLN A 241 -10.64 -10.00 -1.63
CA GLN A 241 -9.87 -10.65 -2.68
C GLN A 241 -10.41 -12.04 -3.04
N ASP A 242 -10.85 -12.83 -2.05
CA ASP A 242 -11.38 -14.18 -2.26
C ASP A 242 -12.74 -14.20 -2.98
N SER A 243 -13.38 -13.03 -3.10
CA SER A 243 -14.56 -12.85 -3.97
C SER A 243 -14.24 -12.86 -5.46
N GLY A 244 -12.96 -12.79 -5.81
CA GLY A 244 -12.45 -12.57 -7.17
C GLY A 244 -12.09 -11.12 -7.48
N TRP A 245 -12.17 -10.21 -6.50
CA TRP A 245 -11.69 -8.82 -6.60
C TRP A 245 -10.19 -8.76 -6.33
N GLU A 246 -9.40 -9.31 -7.26
CA GLU A 246 -7.94 -9.39 -7.15
C GLU A 246 -7.31 -8.09 -7.65
N ILE A 247 -6.93 -7.21 -6.73
CA ILE A 247 -6.27 -5.93 -7.01
C ILE A 247 -5.10 -5.72 -6.04
N TYR A 248 -4.15 -4.85 -6.41
CA TYR A 248 -3.32 -4.20 -5.40
C TYR A 248 -4.22 -3.24 -4.61
N SER A 249 -4.25 -3.34 -3.28
CA SER A 249 -5.07 -2.46 -2.45
C SER A 249 -4.71 -1.00 -2.72
N GLN A 250 -3.42 -0.70 -2.63
CA GLN A 250 -2.87 0.64 -2.73
C GLN A 250 -1.57 0.66 -3.53
N ALA A 251 -1.26 1.81 -4.10
CA ALA A 251 0.03 2.09 -4.68
C ALA A 251 0.47 3.52 -4.34
N LEU A 252 1.77 3.72 -4.15
CA LEU A 252 2.35 5.05 -4.19
C LEU A 252 2.34 5.53 -5.64
N ALA A 253 1.75 6.68 -5.86
CA ALA A 253 1.54 7.25 -7.17
C ALA A 253 1.92 8.73 -7.21
N ILE A 254 2.15 9.21 -8.41
CA ILE A 254 2.49 10.59 -8.73
C ILE A 254 1.60 11.10 -9.85
N ARG A 255 1.41 12.41 -9.93
CA ARG A 255 0.75 13.05 -11.09
C ARG A 255 1.60 12.88 -12.35
N PRO A 256 0.97 12.56 -13.52
CA PRO A 256 1.71 12.38 -14.79
C PRO A 256 2.48 13.63 -15.22
N ASP A 257 1.92 14.82 -14.99
CA ASP A 257 2.54 16.10 -15.39
C ASP A 257 3.85 16.36 -14.63
N LYS A 258 3.99 15.93 -13.38
CA LYS A 258 5.25 16.02 -12.63
C LYS A 258 6.35 15.15 -13.24
N LEU A 259 6.00 14.08 -13.94
CA LEU A 259 6.97 13.22 -14.64
C LEU A 259 7.54 13.86 -15.92
N GLU A 260 7.00 14.99 -16.37
CA GLU A 260 7.61 15.77 -17.45
C GLU A 260 8.90 16.48 -17.01
N ASP A 261 9.07 16.73 -15.69
CA ASP A 261 10.27 17.29 -15.10
C ASP A 261 11.40 16.23 -14.99
N GLU A 262 12.58 16.52 -15.57
CA GLU A 262 13.73 15.61 -15.51
C GLU A 262 14.26 15.44 -14.08
N GLY A 263 14.20 16.47 -13.24
CA GLY A 263 14.61 16.41 -11.85
C GLY A 263 13.73 15.44 -11.06
N VAL A 264 12.40 15.50 -11.26
CA VAL A 264 11.45 14.57 -10.64
C VAL A 264 11.72 13.13 -11.07
N ARG A 265 11.96 12.88 -12.37
CA ARG A 265 12.32 11.54 -12.84
C ARG A 265 13.64 11.04 -12.24
N SER A 266 14.64 11.92 -12.16
CA SER A 266 15.93 11.61 -11.53
C SER A 266 15.77 11.30 -10.04
N CYS A 267 14.98 12.09 -9.32
CA CYS A 267 14.59 11.83 -7.92
C CYS A 267 13.95 10.45 -7.77
N LEU A 268 12.91 10.15 -8.54
CA LEU A 268 12.19 8.88 -8.46
C LEU A 268 13.08 7.69 -8.80
N GLY A 269 14.01 7.85 -9.77
CA GLY A 269 15.00 6.84 -10.09
C GLY A 269 15.88 6.44 -8.91
N ALA A 270 16.14 7.39 -7.99
CA ALA A 270 16.86 7.12 -6.73
C ALA A 270 15.92 6.71 -5.58
N LEU A 271 14.77 7.34 -5.47
CA LEU A 271 13.85 7.17 -4.34
C LEU A 271 13.12 5.82 -4.38
N VAL A 272 12.69 5.34 -5.55
CA VAL A 272 11.94 4.07 -5.64
C VAL A 272 12.75 2.87 -5.17
N PRO A 273 14.02 2.68 -5.55
CA PRO A 273 14.86 1.64 -4.94
C PRO A 273 15.03 1.79 -3.41
N ILE A 274 15.07 3.02 -2.91
CA ILE A 274 15.13 3.29 -1.46
C ILE A 274 13.83 2.87 -0.78
N LEU A 275 12.67 3.19 -1.37
CA LEU A 275 11.35 2.74 -0.86
C LEU A 275 11.26 1.20 -0.83
N GLN A 276 11.77 0.52 -1.87
CA GLN A 276 11.84 -0.94 -1.89
C GLN A 276 12.72 -1.48 -0.76
N GLN A 277 13.91 -0.90 -0.57
CA GLN A 277 14.81 -1.32 0.49
C GLN A 277 14.22 -1.02 1.87
N ALA A 278 13.65 0.16 2.08
CA ALA A 278 13.00 0.52 3.34
C ALA A 278 11.85 -0.44 3.69
N SER A 279 11.08 -0.88 2.69
CA SER A 279 10.02 -1.88 2.92
C SER A 279 10.58 -3.25 3.31
N VAL A 280 11.71 -3.67 2.73
CA VAL A 280 12.40 -4.91 3.12
C VAL A 280 12.95 -4.78 4.53
N ASP A 281 13.64 -3.67 4.85
CA ASP A 281 14.22 -3.43 6.16
C ASP A 281 13.14 -3.36 7.26
N PHE A 282 11.99 -2.75 6.95
CA PHE A 282 10.84 -2.75 7.84
C PHE A 282 10.32 -4.16 8.14
N MET A 283 10.20 -5.02 7.12
CA MET A 283 9.76 -6.40 7.33
C MET A 283 10.80 -7.25 8.10
N GLU A 284 12.09 -6.92 8.00
CA GLU A 284 13.16 -7.63 8.71
C GLU A 284 13.29 -7.17 10.17
N ASP A 285 13.12 -5.88 10.44
CA ASP A 285 13.20 -5.29 11.80
C ASP A 285 12.20 -4.13 11.94
N PRO A 286 10.91 -4.40 12.15
CA PRO A 286 9.88 -3.37 12.25
C PRO A 286 9.95 -2.56 13.55
N GLY A 287 10.61 -3.07 14.60
CA GLY A 287 10.53 -2.54 15.96
C GLY A 287 10.78 -1.04 16.08
N PRO A 288 11.87 -0.46 15.56
CA PRO A 288 12.12 0.98 15.66
C PRO A 288 11.05 1.83 14.97
N THR A 289 10.60 1.40 13.79
CA THR A 289 9.60 2.13 13.01
C THR A 289 8.21 1.98 13.61
N ASN A 290 7.83 0.78 14.07
CA ASN A 290 6.59 0.56 14.80
C ASN A 290 6.52 1.41 16.08
N ALA A 291 7.63 1.53 16.81
CA ALA A 291 7.68 2.42 17.98
C ALA A 291 7.42 3.89 17.62
N ALA A 292 7.96 4.36 16.49
CA ALA A 292 7.71 5.73 16.01
C ALA A 292 6.25 5.93 15.55
N ILE A 293 5.68 4.96 14.85
CA ILE A 293 4.25 4.96 14.43
C ILE A 293 3.35 4.97 15.66
N LEU A 294 3.60 4.08 16.63
CA LEU A 294 2.84 4.01 17.88
C LEU A 294 2.87 5.34 18.62
N GLN A 295 4.07 5.94 18.76
CA GLN A 295 4.20 7.24 19.41
C GLN A 295 3.43 8.33 18.65
N ALA A 296 3.47 8.31 17.31
CA ALA A 296 2.71 9.24 16.48
C ALA A 296 1.19 9.10 16.71
N VAL A 297 0.67 7.87 16.80
CA VAL A 297 -0.75 7.64 17.12
C VAL A 297 -1.12 8.13 18.51
N ILE A 298 -0.25 7.91 19.51
CA ILE A 298 -0.45 8.43 20.87
C ILE A 298 -0.48 9.96 20.88
N ASP A 299 0.43 10.61 20.16
CA ASP A 299 0.53 12.07 20.11
C ASP A 299 -0.66 12.72 19.38
N LEU A 300 -1.29 12.00 18.45
CA LEU A 300 -2.50 12.45 17.74
C LEU A 300 -3.74 12.50 18.63
N ASP A 301 -3.80 11.74 19.72
CA ASP A 301 -4.91 11.68 20.70
C ASP A 301 -6.29 11.63 20.03
N SER A 302 -6.49 10.66 19.12
CA SER A 302 -7.68 10.50 18.29
C SER A 302 -8.47 9.24 18.66
N PHE A 303 -9.52 8.92 17.86
CA PHE A 303 -10.24 7.66 18.01
C PHE A 303 -9.46 6.44 17.49
N TRP A 304 -8.41 6.66 16.68
CA TRP A 304 -7.55 5.61 16.19
C TRP A 304 -6.59 5.16 17.28
N VAL A 305 -6.62 3.89 17.61
CA VAL A 305 -5.85 3.32 18.72
C VAL A 305 -4.98 2.19 18.20
N LEU A 306 -3.71 2.20 18.60
CA LEU A 306 -2.77 1.11 18.43
C LEU A 306 -2.17 0.76 19.80
N SER A 307 -1.96 -0.53 20.06
CA SER A 307 -1.18 -1.01 21.20
C SER A 307 0.20 -1.51 20.77
N GLU A 308 1.12 -1.66 21.71
CA GLU A 308 2.44 -2.25 21.43
C GLU A 308 2.33 -3.64 20.81
N ALA A 309 1.36 -4.45 21.27
CA ALA A 309 1.17 -5.81 20.76
C ALA A 309 0.35 -5.84 19.46
N GLY A 310 -0.47 -4.81 19.19
CA GLY A 310 -1.27 -4.72 17.98
C GLY A 310 -0.49 -4.23 16.77
N ILE A 311 0.62 -3.49 17.00
CA ILE A 311 1.45 -2.97 15.94
C ILE A 311 2.55 -3.97 15.50
N GLU A 312 2.83 -5.01 16.28
CA GLU A 312 3.76 -6.10 15.96
C GLU A 312 3.13 -7.17 15.06
#